data_9e3c641597695c748cf0b67ee129e20e
#
_entry.id   9e3c641597695c748cf0b67ee129e20e
#
_cell.length_a   1.000
_cell.length_b   1.000
_cell.length_c   1.000
_cell.angle_alpha   90.00
_cell.angle_beta   90.00
_cell.angle_gamma   90.00
#
_symmetry.space_group_name_H-M   'P 1'
#
loop_
_entity.id
_entity.type
_entity.pdbx_description
1 polymer ?
#
loop_
_entity_poly.entity_id
_entity_poly.type
_entity_poly.pdbx_seq_one_letter_code
_entity_poly.pdbx_strand_id
1 'polypeptide(L)'
;MLTVDFDRLGLRPGDRVLDMGCGAGRHAFEMYRRGADVMAFDQDADELSAVSDLFAAMREAGEVPLGAEADVKEGDALSLPFADGEFDRVVASEVLEHIPADTDAIAELVRVLRPGGTIAVTVPRWLPEKICWALSDAYHEVEGGHVRIYTGDELVAKLQAAGLAYDGKHHAHGLHSPYWWIKCAVGVTNDEHPLVKGYHQVLVWDIIRKPRVSVLTRAAERALNPLIGKSMVLYLHKPEAAC
;
A
#
# COMPACT_ATOMS: atom_id res chain seq x y z
N MET A 1 0.58 7.83 6.28
CA MET A 1 1.53 6.86 6.89
C MET A 1 1.90 5.83 5.85
N LEU A 2 3.18 5.40 5.83
CA LEU A 2 3.65 4.38 4.90
C LEU A 2 3.35 2.99 5.46
N THR A 3 2.89 2.09 4.59
CA THR A 3 2.61 0.68 4.93
C THR A 3 3.82 -0.19 4.58
N VAL A 4 4.41 0.07 3.40
CA VAL A 4 5.58 -0.66 2.89
C VAL A 4 6.86 -0.17 3.56
N ASP A 5 7.71 -1.10 3.98
CA ASP A 5 9.09 -0.85 4.39
C ASP A 5 9.99 -0.96 3.14
N PHE A 6 10.45 0.17 2.64
CA PHE A 6 11.22 0.24 1.40
C PHE A 6 12.64 -0.33 1.53
N ASP A 7 13.19 -0.41 2.74
CA ASP A 7 14.49 -1.02 2.98
C ASP A 7 14.36 -2.55 2.85
N ARG A 8 13.24 -3.13 3.32
CA ARG A 8 12.90 -4.54 3.10
C ARG A 8 12.54 -4.85 1.64
N LEU A 9 11.90 -3.91 0.93
CA LEU A 9 11.68 -4.02 -0.51
C LEU A 9 13.01 -4.00 -1.29
N GLY A 10 14.07 -3.50 -0.68
CA GLY A 10 15.37 -3.34 -1.32
C GLY A 10 15.42 -2.21 -2.33
N LEU A 11 14.61 -1.15 -2.12
CA LEU A 11 14.54 0.01 -2.98
C LEU A 11 15.89 0.76 -3.00
N ARG A 12 16.35 1.13 -4.20
CA ARG A 12 17.57 1.89 -4.42
C ARG A 12 17.33 3.10 -5.30
N PRO A 13 18.12 4.16 -5.17
CA PRO A 13 18.10 5.25 -6.13
C PRO A 13 18.36 4.73 -7.56
N GLY A 14 17.55 5.22 -8.51
CA GLY A 14 17.58 4.79 -9.91
C GLY A 14 16.84 3.49 -10.22
N ASP A 15 16.26 2.79 -9.22
CA ASP A 15 15.32 1.69 -9.50
C ASP A 15 14.08 2.24 -10.21
N ARG A 16 13.65 1.56 -11.27
CA ARG A 16 12.37 1.83 -11.92
C ARG A 16 11.25 1.10 -11.18
N VAL A 17 10.29 1.86 -10.64
CA VAL A 17 9.28 1.33 -9.70
C VAL A 17 7.87 1.60 -10.19
N LEU A 18 7.01 0.58 -10.11
CA LEU A 18 5.57 0.71 -10.29
C LEU A 18 4.87 0.77 -8.93
N ASP A 19 4.07 1.81 -8.71
CA ASP A 19 3.06 1.87 -7.65
C ASP A 19 1.69 1.61 -8.27
N MET A 20 1.23 0.35 -8.25
CA MET A 20 -0.02 -0.08 -8.86
C MET A 20 -1.19 0.08 -7.88
N GLY A 21 -2.20 0.87 -8.27
CA GLY A 21 -3.26 1.35 -7.40
C GLY A 21 -2.71 2.38 -6.41
N CYS A 22 -2.05 3.41 -6.95
CA CYS A 22 -1.32 4.39 -6.13
C CYS A 22 -2.25 5.27 -5.29
N GLY A 23 -3.54 5.43 -5.68
CA GLY A 23 -4.48 6.37 -5.09
C GLY A 23 -3.86 7.75 -4.95
N ALA A 24 -3.96 8.37 -3.78
CA ALA A 24 -3.35 9.68 -3.49
C ALA A 24 -1.79 9.68 -3.41
N GLY A 25 -1.10 8.66 -3.92
CA GLY A 25 0.34 8.65 -4.19
C GLY A 25 1.28 8.51 -2.99
N ARG A 26 0.80 8.14 -1.80
CA ARG A 26 1.61 8.15 -0.57
C ARG A 26 2.90 7.32 -0.64
N HIS A 27 2.88 6.16 -1.32
CA HIS A 27 4.08 5.32 -1.52
C HIS A 27 4.91 5.86 -2.67
N ALA A 28 4.28 6.28 -3.76
CA ALA A 28 4.94 6.90 -4.91
C ALA A 28 5.80 8.11 -4.50
N PHE A 29 5.28 9.01 -3.66
CA PHE A 29 6.04 10.17 -3.17
C PHE A 29 7.26 9.79 -2.35
N GLU A 30 7.17 8.77 -1.49
CA GLU A 30 8.32 8.33 -0.70
C GLU A 30 9.38 7.65 -1.59
N MET A 31 8.97 6.83 -2.56
CA MET A 31 9.89 6.21 -3.51
C MET A 31 10.62 7.27 -4.33
N TYR A 32 9.91 8.31 -4.77
CA TYR A 32 10.48 9.46 -5.49
C TYR A 32 11.49 10.24 -4.62
N ARG A 33 11.17 10.51 -3.33
CA ARG A 33 12.13 11.12 -2.39
C ARG A 33 13.39 10.29 -2.20
N ARG A 34 13.29 8.98 -2.30
CA ARG A 34 14.42 8.06 -2.22
C ARG A 34 15.22 7.95 -3.51
N GLY A 35 14.83 8.68 -4.56
CA GLY A 35 15.53 8.76 -5.84
C GLY A 35 15.23 7.64 -6.81
N ALA A 36 14.12 6.95 -6.66
CA ALA A 36 13.63 6.00 -7.64
C ALA A 36 12.95 6.71 -8.81
N ASP A 37 12.93 6.07 -9.98
CA ASP A 37 12.11 6.46 -11.12
C ASP A 37 10.74 5.81 -10.97
N VAL A 38 9.72 6.63 -10.69
CA VAL A 38 8.40 6.17 -10.24
C VAL A 38 7.36 6.29 -11.33
N MET A 39 6.67 5.19 -11.59
CA MET A 39 5.42 5.16 -12.33
C MET A 39 4.26 4.96 -11.35
N ALA A 40 3.46 5.99 -11.12
CA ALA A 40 2.23 5.89 -10.37
C ALA A 40 1.08 5.51 -11.30
N PHE A 41 0.40 4.40 -11.00
CA PHE A 41 -0.63 3.83 -11.86
C PHE A 41 -1.93 3.65 -11.08
N ASP A 42 -3.03 4.16 -11.61
CA ASP A 42 -4.37 4.01 -11.02
C ASP A 42 -5.44 4.07 -12.12
N GLN A 43 -6.67 3.69 -11.79
CA GLN A 43 -7.84 3.87 -12.65
C GLN A 43 -8.52 5.23 -12.46
N ASP A 44 -8.18 5.97 -11.40
CA ASP A 44 -8.77 7.26 -11.04
C ASP A 44 -7.92 8.40 -11.60
N ALA A 45 -8.41 9.02 -12.67
CA ALA A 45 -7.73 10.13 -13.36
C ALA A 45 -7.60 11.39 -12.48
N ASP A 46 -8.55 11.64 -11.58
CA ASP A 46 -8.55 12.82 -10.70
C ASP A 46 -7.47 12.67 -9.62
N GLU A 47 -7.35 11.47 -9.01
CA GLU A 47 -6.26 11.15 -8.09
C GLU A 47 -4.89 11.26 -8.80
N LEU A 48 -4.76 10.73 -10.01
CA LEU A 48 -3.52 10.80 -10.79
C LEU A 48 -3.13 12.24 -11.14
N SER A 49 -4.08 13.10 -11.45
CA SER A 49 -3.81 14.54 -11.69
C SER A 49 -3.20 15.19 -10.45
N ALA A 50 -3.77 14.95 -9.27
CA ALA A 50 -3.24 15.46 -8.01
C ALA A 50 -1.85 14.89 -7.68
N VAL A 51 -1.60 13.61 -7.97
CA VAL A 51 -0.29 12.97 -7.82
C VAL A 51 0.75 13.61 -8.73
N SER A 52 0.41 13.86 -10.00
CA SER A 52 1.30 14.52 -10.97
C SER A 52 1.69 15.93 -10.52
N ASP A 53 0.71 16.73 -10.06
CA ASP A 53 0.96 18.08 -9.55
C ASP A 53 1.91 18.06 -8.34
N LEU A 54 1.74 17.07 -7.45
CA LEU A 54 2.60 16.94 -6.28
C LEU A 54 4.01 16.45 -6.65
N PHE A 55 4.19 15.57 -7.64
CA PHE A 55 5.51 15.24 -8.17
C PHE A 55 6.24 16.47 -8.71
N ALA A 56 5.55 17.33 -9.47
CA ALA A 56 6.12 18.58 -9.95
C ALA A 56 6.53 19.50 -8.80
N ALA A 57 5.66 19.71 -7.83
CA ALA A 57 5.94 20.52 -6.64
C ALA A 57 7.13 20.00 -5.82
N MET A 58 7.26 18.68 -5.63
CA MET A 58 8.39 18.06 -4.94
C MET A 58 9.71 18.30 -5.66
N ARG A 59 9.71 18.22 -7.00
CA ARG A 59 10.89 18.52 -7.83
C ARG A 59 11.30 19.99 -7.71
N GLU A 60 10.34 20.93 -7.81
CA GLU A 60 10.58 22.37 -7.66
C GLU A 60 11.08 22.73 -6.27
N ALA A 61 10.57 22.07 -5.23
CA ALA A 61 11.01 22.25 -3.84
C ALA A 61 12.39 21.63 -3.53
N GLY A 62 12.98 20.89 -4.46
CA GLY A 62 14.26 20.19 -4.25
C GLY A 62 14.15 19.04 -3.24
N GLU A 63 12.96 18.45 -3.07
CA GLU A 63 12.73 17.33 -2.16
C GLU A 63 13.22 15.99 -2.70
N VAL A 64 13.60 15.94 -3.98
CA VAL A 64 13.99 14.72 -4.67
C VAL A 64 15.41 14.81 -5.22
N PRO A 65 16.18 13.71 -5.30
CA PRO A 65 17.50 13.70 -5.89
C PRO A 65 17.47 14.11 -7.38
N LEU A 66 18.55 14.77 -7.83
CA LEU A 66 18.71 15.12 -9.25
C LEU A 66 18.77 13.86 -10.11
N GLY A 67 18.00 13.85 -11.20
CA GLY A 67 17.92 12.74 -12.13
C GLY A 67 16.84 11.72 -11.85
N ALA A 68 16.20 11.75 -10.67
CA ALA A 68 15.03 10.93 -10.43
C ALA A 68 13.83 11.44 -11.24
N GLU A 69 13.07 10.52 -11.82
CA GLU A 69 11.89 10.83 -12.64
C GLU A 69 10.62 10.27 -11.97
N ALA A 70 9.49 10.92 -12.22
CA ALA A 70 8.19 10.41 -11.78
C ALA A 70 7.13 10.78 -12.80
N ASP A 71 6.25 9.84 -13.08
CA ASP A 71 5.15 9.99 -14.03
C ASP A 71 3.91 9.26 -13.52
N VAL A 72 2.78 9.56 -14.12
CA VAL A 72 1.49 8.95 -13.80
C VAL A 72 0.91 8.29 -15.06
N LYS A 73 0.16 7.21 -14.87
CA LYS A 73 -0.54 6.56 -15.98
C LYS A 73 -1.86 5.95 -15.53
N GLU A 74 -2.93 6.33 -16.21
CA GLU A 74 -4.27 5.74 -16.01
C GLU A 74 -4.37 4.39 -16.72
N GLY A 75 -5.10 3.44 -16.07
CA GLY A 75 -5.41 2.16 -16.70
C GLY A 75 -6.00 1.12 -15.77
N ASP A 76 -6.16 -0.08 -16.31
CA ASP A 76 -6.72 -1.24 -15.62
C ASP A 76 -5.60 -2.18 -15.14
N ALA A 77 -5.65 -2.56 -13.86
CA ALA A 77 -4.72 -3.50 -13.23
C ALA A 77 -4.75 -4.91 -13.88
N LEU A 78 -5.81 -5.24 -14.61
CA LEU A 78 -5.94 -6.49 -15.35
C LEU A 78 -5.22 -6.48 -16.70
N SER A 79 -4.74 -5.32 -17.17
CA SER A 79 -4.04 -5.16 -18.45
C SER A 79 -3.06 -3.98 -18.35
N LEU A 80 -1.94 -4.20 -17.68
CA LEU A 80 -0.94 -3.17 -17.46
C LEU A 80 -0.24 -2.78 -18.77
N PRO A 81 -0.26 -1.49 -19.17
CA PRO A 81 0.28 -1.04 -20.45
C PRO A 81 1.82 -0.85 -20.40
N PHE A 82 2.52 -1.84 -19.84
CA PHE A 82 3.97 -1.86 -19.64
C PHE A 82 4.56 -3.15 -20.23
N ALA A 83 5.83 -3.09 -20.59
CA ALA A 83 6.55 -4.24 -21.12
C ALA A 83 6.84 -5.31 -20.05
N ASP A 84 7.08 -6.55 -20.49
CA ASP A 84 7.53 -7.62 -19.61
C ASP A 84 8.86 -7.25 -18.96
N GLY A 85 8.95 -7.37 -17.63
CA GLY A 85 10.18 -7.11 -16.90
C GLY A 85 10.62 -5.64 -16.89
N GLU A 86 9.70 -4.71 -17.07
CA GLU A 86 10.00 -3.28 -17.15
C GLU A 86 10.44 -2.67 -15.80
N PHE A 87 9.99 -3.23 -14.67
CA PHE A 87 10.20 -2.64 -13.36
C PHE A 87 11.16 -3.47 -12.49
N ASP A 88 12.07 -2.77 -11.79
CA ASP A 88 12.93 -3.34 -10.75
C ASP A 88 12.15 -3.70 -9.49
N ARG A 89 11.19 -2.86 -9.13
CA ARG A 89 10.34 -2.99 -7.95
C ARG A 89 8.89 -2.71 -8.31
N VAL A 90 7.99 -3.42 -7.63
CA VAL A 90 6.54 -3.21 -7.73
C VAL A 90 5.96 -3.06 -6.33
N VAL A 91 5.05 -2.12 -6.17
CA VAL A 91 4.20 -1.96 -4.98
C VAL A 91 2.75 -2.11 -5.42
N ALA A 92 1.99 -2.93 -4.70
CA ALA A 92 0.53 -3.02 -4.83
C ALA A 92 -0.05 -2.96 -3.41
N SER A 93 -0.52 -1.78 -3.03
CA SER A 93 -0.87 -1.51 -1.63
C SER A 93 -2.35 -1.27 -1.43
N GLU A 94 -3.04 -2.21 -0.77
CA GLU A 94 -4.49 -2.17 -0.49
C GLU A 94 -5.28 -2.09 -1.82
N VAL A 95 -5.01 -3.00 -2.75
CA VAL A 95 -5.62 -3.02 -4.09
C VAL A 95 -6.27 -4.37 -4.39
N LEU A 96 -5.59 -5.49 -4.14
CA LEU A 96 -6.05 -6.82 -4.58
C LEU A 96 -7.37 -7.24 -3.95
N GLU A 97 -7.70 -6.74 -2.77
CA GLU A 97 -8.99 -6.97 -2.10
C GLU A 97 -10.19 -6.35 -2.82
N HIS A 98 -9.95 -5.38 -3.71
CA HIS A 98 -10.98 -4.72 -4.52
C HIS A 98 -11.19 -5.37 -5.89
N ILE A 99 -10.22 -6.16 -6.37
CA ILE A 99 -10.22 -6.73 -7.73
C ILE A 99 -10.84 -8.12 -7.72
N PRO A 100 -12.03 -8.35 -8.33
CA PRO A 100 -12.62 -9.69 -8.41
C PRO A 100 -11.72 -10.71 -9.10
N ALA A 101 -11.04 -10.34 -10.19
CA ALA A 101 -10.09 -11.17 -10.94
C ALA A 101 -8.64 -10.99 -10.43
N ASP A 102 -8.41 -11.15 -9.11
CA ASP A 102 -7.12 -10.92 -8.47
C ASP A 102 -5.97 -11.75 -9.04
N THR A 103 -6.27 -12.97 -9.52
CA THR A 103 -5.26 -13.85 -10.15
C THR A 103 -4.69 -13.24 -11.44
N ASP A 104 -5.54 -12.57 -12.23
CA ASP A 104 -5.13 -11.93 -13.48
C ASP A 104 -4.30 -10.67 -13.16
N ALA A 105 -4.72 -9.87 -12.18
CA ALA A 105 -3.94 -8.74 -11.70
C ALA A 105 -2.56 -9.17 -11.15
N ILE A 106 -2.50 -10.26 -10.38
CA ILE A 106 -1.24 -10.82 -9.89
C ILE A 106 -0.35 -11.27 -11.06
N ALA A 107 -0.92 -11.90 -12.10
CA ALA A 107 -0.16 -12.31 -13.28
C ALA A 107 0.46 -11.09 -14.00
N GLU A 108 -0.28 -10.00 -14.13
CA GLU A 108 0.23 -8.74 -14.69
C GLU A 108 1.35 -8.13 -13.86
N LEU A 109 1.20 -8.08 -12.52
CA LEU A 109 2.26 -7.62 -11.61
C LEU A 109 3.55 -8.44 -11.77
N VAL A 110 3.42 -9.76 -11.89
CA VAL A 110 4.55 -10.68 -12.12
C VAL A 110 5.14 -10.48 -13.53
N ARG A 111 4.32 -10.26 -14.55
CA ARG A 111 4.77 -10.02 -15.92
C ARG A 111 5.66 -8.80 -16.01
N VAL A 112 5.20 -7.67 -15.45
CA VAL A 112 5.93 -6.39 -15.54
C VAL A 112 7.14 -6.31 -14.60
N LEU A 113 7.22 -7.15 -13.57
CA LEU A 113 8.37 -7.26 -12.68
C LEU A 113 9.50 -8.04 -13.39
N ARG A 114 10.73 -7.48 -13.41
CA ARG A 114 11.86 -8.17 -14.02
C ARG A 114 12.31 -9.41 -13.22
N PRO A 115 12.96 -10.38 -13.82
CA PRO A 115 13.68 -11.43 -13.08
C PRO A 115 14.66 -10.80 -12.06
N GLY A 116 14.72 -11.34 -10.84
CA GLY A 116 15.48 -10.77 -9.72
C GLY A 116 14.87 -9.49 -9.11
N GLY A 117 13.76 -8.99 -9.63
CA GLY A 117 13.00 -7.86 -9.07
C GLY A 117 12.22 -8.24 -7.82
N THR A 118 11.84 -7.26 -7.00
CA THR A 118 11.09 -7.47 -5.75
C THR A 118 9.74 -6.76 -5.77
N ILE A 119 8.77 -7.33 -5.07
CA ILE A 119 7.42 -6.79 -4.94
C ILE A 119 6.98 -6.75 -3.50
N ALA A 120 6.30 -5.67 -3.13
CA ALA A 120 5.55 -5.57 -1.88
C ALA A 120 4.04 -5.55 -2.20
N VAL A 121 3.31 -6.47 -1.59
CA VAL A 121 1.84 -6.53 -1.65
C VAL A 121 1.28 -6.29 -0.27
N THR A 122 0.35 -5.34 -0.14
CA THR A 122 -0.35 -5.12 1.13
C THR A 122 -1.85 -5.31 0.97
N VAL A 123 -2.46 -5.88 1.99
CA VAL A 123 -3.91 -6.07 2.09
C VAL A 123 -4.36 -5.87 3.54
N PRO A 124 -5.63 -5.56 3.80
CA PRO A 124 -6.19 -5.58 5.14
C PRO A 124 -5.95 -6.93 5.82
N ARG A 125 -5.50 -6.89 7.08
CA ARG A 125 -5.26 -8.12 7.84
C ARG A 125 -6.59 -8.76 8.24
N TRP A 126 -6.67 -10.09 8.10
CA TRP A 126 -7.87 -10.88 8.27
C TRP A 126 -8.67 -10.58 9.55
N LEU A 127 -8.05 -10.60 10.73
CA LEU A 127 -8.77 -10.41 12.00
C LEU A 127 -9.30 -8.98 12.19
N PRO A 128 -8.50 -7.91 12.06
CA PRO A 128 -9.01 -6.54 12.13
C PRO A 128 -10.12 -6.26 11.13
N GLU A 129 -10.01 -6.79 9.92
CA GLU A 129 -10.98 -6.60 8.85
C GLU A 129 -12.29 -7.36 9.12
N LYS A 130 -12.21 -8.60 9.61
CA LYS A 130 -13.38 -9.38 10.04
C LYS A 130 -14.18 -8.68 11.14
N ILE A 131 -13.50 -7.99 12.05
CA ILE A 131 -14.17 -7.21 13.11
C ILE A 131 -14.94 -6.03 12.47
N CYS A 132 -14.34 -5.31 11.50
CA CYS A 132 -15.03 -4.23 10.79
C CYS A 132 -16.27 -4.75 10.05
N TRP A 133 -16.17 -5.88 9.35
CA TRP A 133 -17.29 -6.49 8.64
C TRP A 133 -18.41 -6.96 9.60
N ALA A 134 -18.03 -7.52 10.75
CA ALA A 134 -19.01 -7.93 11.77
C ALA A 134 -19.70 -6.77 12.47
N LEU A 135 -19.11 -5.58 12.46
CA LEU A 135 -19.65 -4.37 13.10
C LEU A 135 -20.51 -3.52 12.15
N SER A 136 -20.25 -3.61 10.82
CA SER A 136 -20.94 -2.71 9.86
C SER A 136 -20.95 -3.29 8.45
N ASP A 137 -22.13 -3.59 7.94
CA ASP A 137 -22.35 -3.96 6.53
C ASP A 137 -22.03 -2.77 5.62
N ALA A 138 -22.35 -1.54 6.04
CA ALA A 138 -22.06 -0.31 5.33
C ALA A 138 -20.54 -0.02 5.17
N TYR A 139 -19.67 -0.79 5.81
CA TYR A 139 -18.23 -0.67 5.65
C TYR A 139 -17.70 -1.39 4.39
N HIS A 140 -18.33 -2.49 3.99
CA HIS A 140 -17.85 -3.33 2.89
C HIS A 140 -18.87 -3.50 1.75
N GLU A 141 -20.18 -3.35 2.01
CA GLU A 141 -21.24 -3.41 1.00
C GLU A 141 -21.42 -2.06 0.29
N VAL A 142 -20.32 -1.49 -0.23
CA VAL A 142 -20.32 -0.23 -0.98
C VAL A 142 -19.66 -0.44 -2.33
N GLU A 143 -20.00 0.39 -3.31
CA GLU A 143 -19.32 0.39 -4.60
C GLU A 143 -17.81 0.63 -4.41
N GLY A 144 -16.97 -0.20 -5.00
CA GLY A 144 -15.52 -0.16 -4.78
C GLY A 144 -15.05 -0.68 -3.42
N GLY A 145 -15.94 -1.26 -2.59
CA GLY A 145 -15.59 -1.88 -1.32
C GLY A 145 -14.75 -3.15 -1.45
N HIS A 146 -14.33 -3.71 -0.32
CA HIS A 146 -13.56 -4.95 -0.30
C HIS A 146 -14.44 -6.14 -0.70
N VAL A 147 -14.10 -6.80 -1.80
CA VAL A 147 -14.84 -7.99 -2.26
C VAL A 147 -14.39 -9.27 -1.55
N ARG A 148 -13.26 -9.21 -0.82
CA ARG A 148 -12.70 -10.34 -0.05
C ARG A 148 -11.83 -9.90 1.11
N ILE A 149 -11.60 -10.83 2.03
CA ILE A 149 -10.61 -10.71 3.10
C ILE A 149 -9.61 -11.85 2.95
N TYR A 150 -8.35 -11.53 2.68
CA TYR A 150 -7.29 -12.53 2.56
C TYR A 150 -6.84 -13.06 3.91
N THR A 151 -6.61 -14.37 3.98
CA THR A 151 -5.68 -14.92 4.96
C THR A 151 -4.24 -14.79 4.44
N GLY A 152 -3.26 -14.73 5.37
CA GLY A 152 -1.86 -14.59 4.96
C GLY A 152 -1.38 -15.75 4.10
N ASP A 153 -1.76 -16.97 4.46
CA ASP A 153 -1.32 -18.18 3.76
C ASP A 153 -1.98 -18.30 2.38
N GLU A 154 -3.24 -17.89 2.25
CA GLU A 154 -3.94 -17.86 0.95
C GLU A 154 -3.27 -16.90 -0.02
N LEU A 155 -3.00 -15.66 0.40
CA LEU A 155 -2.38 -14.68 -0.48
C LEU A 155 -0.94 -15.07 -0.85
N VAL A 156 -0.15 -15.60 0.11
CA VAL A 156 1.18 -16.13 -0.18
C VAL A 156 1.10 -17.26 -1.20
N ALA A 157 0.17 -18.21 -1.05
CA ALA A 157 0.01 -19.33 -1.99
C ALA A 157 -0.36 -18.83 -3.40
N LYS A 158 -1.25 -17.84 -3.56
CA LYS A 158 -1.58 -17.23 -4.85
C LYS A 158 -0.37 -16.57 -5.51
N LEU A 159 0.39 -15.77 -4.75
CA LEU A 159 1.59 -15.10 -5.25
C LEU A 159 2.68 -16.09 -5.65
N GLN A 160 2.89 -17.16 -4.87
CA GLN A 160 3.83 -18.23 -5.21
C GLN A 160 3.39 -19.04 -6.43
N ALA A 161 2.08 -19.32 -6.58
CA ALA A 161 1.54 -19.98 -7.76
C ALA A 161 1.75 -19.17 -9.06
N ALA A 162 1.82 -17.85 -8.95
CA ALA A 162 2.17 -16.95 -10.05
C ALA A 162 3.68 -16.87 -10.34
N GLY A 163 4.53 -17.58 -9.59
CA GLY A 163 5.97 -17.68 -9.84
C GLY A 163 6.85 -16.78 -8.95
N LEU A 164 6.31 -16.19 -7.89
CA LEU A 164 7.09 -15.40 -6.94
C LEU A 164 7.63 -16.28 -5.81
N ALA A 165 8.82 -15.95 -5.30
CA ALA A 165 9.39 -16.53 -4.09
C ALA A 165 9.14 -15.63 -2.88
N TYR A 166 8.70 -16.22 -1.76
CA TYR A 166 8.32 -15.48 -0.55
C TYR A 166 9.54 -15.17 0.33
N ASP A 167 9.72 -13.89 0.69
CA ASP A 167 10.85 -13.38 1.49
C ASP A 167 10.46 -13.05 2.93
N GLY A 168 9.17 -12.79 3.19
CA GLY A 168 8.71 -12.49 4.52
C GLY A 168 7.53 -11.53 4.59
N LYS A 169 7.08 -11.27 5.83
CA LYS A 169 5.96 -10.36 6.09
C LYS A 169 6.18 -9.50 7.32
N HIS A 170 5.40 -8.43 7.41
CA HIS A 170 5.15 -7.73 8.66
C HIS A 170 3.71 -7.21 8.71
N HIS A 171 3.32 -6.62 9.84
CA HIS A 171 2.03 -5.97 10.01
C HIS A 171 2.26 -4.50 10.32
N ALA A 172 1.34 -3.64 9.88
CA ALA A 172 1.41 -2.20 10.05
C ALA A 172 0.09 -1.63 10.57
N HIS A 173 0.16 -0.41 11.10
CA HIS A 173 -0.99 0.40 11.48
C HIS A 173 -1.83 -0.19 12.62
N GLY A 174 -1.18 -0.71 13.68
CA GLY A 174 -1.85 -1.26 14.86
C GLY A 174 -2.73 -0.24 15.58
N LEU A 175 -2.34 1.03 15.61
CA LEU A 175 -3.14 2.12 16.18
C LEU A 175 -4.38 2.46 15.32
N HIS A 176 -4.42 2.06 14.04
CA HIS A 176 -5.57 2.35 13.18
C HIS A 176 -6.70 1.33 13.31
N SER A 177 -6.43 0.10 13.76
CA SER A 177 -7.46 -0.91 13.94
C SER A 177 -8.56 -0.48 14.92
N PRO A 178 -8.25 0.02 16.15
CA PRO A 178 -9.29 0.50 17.05
C PRO A 178 -10.07 1.70 16.50
N TYR A 179 -9.43 2.58 15.72
CA TYR A 179 -10.11 3.70 15.06
C TYR A 179 -11.21 3.20 14.13
N TRP A 180 -10.89 2.24 13.26
CA TRP A 180 -11.84 1.69 12.32
C TRP A 180 -12.93 0.87 13.02
N TRP A 181 -12.61 0.14 14.09
CA TRP A 181 -13.63 -0.58 14.88
C TRP A 181 -14.62 0.38 15.51
N ILE A 182 -14.14 1.52 16.06
CA ILE A 182 -15.03 2.57 16.59
C ILE A 182 -15.92 3.12 15.45
N LYS A 183 -15.34 3.47 14.30
CA LYS A 183 -16.11 3.97 13.14
C LYS A 183 -17.19 2.97 12.70
N CYS A 184 -16.84 1.70 12.58
CA CYS A 184 -17.80 0.66 12.23
C CYS A 184 -18.90 0.51 13.27
N ALA A 185 -18.59 0.61 14.56
CA ALA A 185 -19.54 0.44 15.65
C ALA A 185 -20.54 1.62 15.78
N VAL A 186 -20.11 2.86 15.45
CA VAL A 186 -20.95 4.07 15.63
C VAL A 186 -21.50 4.63 14.32
N GLY A 187 -21.18 4.00 13.19
CA GLY A 187 -21.52 4.41 11.83
C GLY A 187 -20.32 4.94 11.06
N VAL A 188 -20.01 4.32 9.92
CA VAL A 188 -18.78 4.56 9.12
C VAL A 188 -18.67 6.02 8.65
N THR A 189 -19.80 6.68 8.40
CA THR A 189 -19.88 8.09 7.96
C THR A 189 -20.05 9.07 9.12
N ASN A 190 -20.13 8.59 10.37
CA ASN A 190 -20.37 9.44 11.56
C ASN A 190 -19.06 10.01 12.13
N ASP A 191 -18.37 10.84 11.35
CA ASP A 191 -17.09 11.47 11.75
C ASP A 191 -17.27 12.47 12.90
N GLU A 192 -18.49 12.96 13.14
CA GLU A 192 -18.81 13.88 14.23
C GLU A 192 -18.95 13.19 15.60
N HIS A 193 -19.01 11.86 15.64
CA HIS A 193 -19.14 11.13 16.90
C HIS A 193 -17.94 11.41 17.84
N PRO A 194 -18.16 11.72 19.12
CA PRO A 194 -17.10 12.13 20.05
C PRO A 194 -15.95 11.14 20.18
N LEU A 195 -16.24 9.82 20.15
CA LEU A 195 -15.19 8.79 20.19
C LEU A 195 -14.34 8.76 18.92
N VAL A 196 -14.96 8.96 17.74
CA VAL A 196 -14.25 9.03 16.45
C VAL A 196 -13.34 10.24 16.42
N LYS A 197 -13.89 11.43 16.73
CA LYS A 197 -13.12 12.69 16.82
C LYS A 197 -11.97 12.58 17.82
N GLY A 198 -12.26 12.09 19.04
CA GLY A 198 -11.24 11.96 20.09
C GLY A 198 -10.12 11.02 19.68
N TYR A 199 -10.44 9.87 19.11
CA TYR A 199 -9.41 8.92 18.65
C TYR A 199 -8.64 9.45 17.43
N HIS A 200 -9.33 10.08 16.48
CA HIS A 200 -8.69 10.73 15.33
C HIS A 200 -7.69 11.80 15.76
N GLN A 201 -8.01 12.60 16.78
CA GLN A 201 -7.07 13.57 17.33
C GLN A 201 -5.80 12.92 17.88
N VAL A 202 -5.90 11.72 18.47
CA VAL A 202 -4.72 10.97 18.94
C VAL A 202 -3.86 10.54 17.76
N LEU A 203 -4.46 10.06 16.66
CA LEU A 203 -3.73 9.68 15.45
C LEU A 203 -3.06 10.87 14.75
N VAL A 204 -3.78 12.00 14.63
CA VAL A 204 -3.30 13.23 13.99
C VAL A 204 -2.24 13.93 14.84
N TRP A 205 -2.36 13.87 16.17
CA TRP A 205 -1.41 14.48 17.08
C TRP A 205 0.02 14.00 16.87
N ASP A 206 0.18 12.71 16.52
CA ASP A 206 1.47 12.12 16.19
C ASP A 206 2.07 12.68 14.87
N ILE A 207 1.21 12.95 13.89
CA ILE A 207 1.63 13.47 12.58
C ILE A 207 2.07 14.93 12.67
N ILE A 208 1.38 15.73 13.49
CA ILE A 208 1.58 17.19 13.57
C ILE A 208 2.76 17.58 14.48
N ARG A 209 3.02 16.84 15.55
CA ARG A 209 4.06 17.16 16.53
C ARG A 209 5.36 16.39 16.27
N LYS A 210 6.25 16.97 15.47
CA LYS A 210 7.63 16.49 15.21
C LYS A 210 8.54 16.66 16.43
N PRO A 211 9.65 15.94 16.57
CA PRO A 211 10.02 14.53 16.30
C PRO A 211 10.06 13.63 17.54
N ARG A 212 9.82 14.17 18.76
CA ARG A 212 9.96 13.41 20.02
C ARG A 212 8.77 12.49 20.32
N VAL A 213 7.59 12.86 19.91
CA VAL A 213 6.35 12.07 20.11
C VAL A 213 6.34 10.83 19.23
N SER A 214 6.95 10.91 18.06
CA SER A 214 7.10 9.79 17.13
C SER A 214 7.86 8.57 17.70
N VAL A 215 8.54 8.71 18.86
CA VAL A 215 9.18 7.58 19.54
C VAL A 215 8.14 6.73 20.30
N LEU A 216 7.20 7.37 20.97
CA LEU A 216 6.15 6.66 21.74
C LEU A 216 5.17 5.97 20.80
N THR A 217 4.71 6.65 19.76
CA THR A 217 3.82 6.06 18.75
C THR A 217 4.51 4.96 17.96
N ARG A 218 5.77 5.11 17.58
CA ARG A 218 6.55 4.02 16.97
C ARG A 218 6.73 2.82 17.91
N ALA A 219 6.93 3.06 19.20
CA ALA A 219 7.00 1.97 20.19
C ALA A 219 5.64 1.28 20.35
N ALA A 220 4.54 2.06 20.41
CA ALA A 220 3.19 1.53 20.46
C ALA A 220 2.84 0.75 19.19
N GLU A 221 3.13 1.30 18.01
CA GLU A 221 2.97 0.59 16.72
C GLU A 221 3.76 -0.73 16.70
N ARG A 222 5.04 -0.72 17.09
CA ARG A 222 5.86 -1.95 17.15
C ARG A 222 5.25 -3.01 18.07
N ALA A 223 4.67 -2.60 19.20
CA ALA A 223 4.05 -3.52 20.13
C ALA A 223 2.68 -4.03 19.64
N LEU A 224 1.89 -3.17 18.98
CA LEU A 224 0.53 -3.45 18.55
C LEU A 224 0.45 -4.11 17.17
N ASN A 225 1.39 -3.80 16.26
CA ASN A 225 1.38 -4.32 14.89
C ASN A 225 1.30 -5.87 14.83
N PRO A 226 2.07 -6.64 15.62
CA PRO A 226 1.95 -8.09 15.62
C PRO A 226 0.56 -8.58 16.07
N LEU A 227 -0.12 -7.85 16.94
CA LEU A 227 -1.39 -8.24 17.55
C LEU A 227 -2.58 -7.79 16.71
N ILE A 228 -2.66 -6.50 16.44
CA ILE A 228 -3.81 -5.82 15.82
C ILE A 228 -3.43 -4.93 14.63
N GLY A 229 -2.26 -5.11 14.01
CA GLY A 229 -1.89 -4.38 12.80
C GLY A 229 -3.00 -4.45 11.76
N LYS A 230 -3.45 -3.31 11.24
CA LYS A 230 -4.57 -3.24 10.27
C LYS A 230 -4.20 -3.86 8.94
N SER A 231 -2.98 -3.59 8.49
CA SER A 231 -2.47 -4.06 7.20
C SER A 231 -1.45 -5.19 7.38
N MET A 232 -1.50 -6.17 6.50
CA MET A 232 -0.49 -7.19 6.30
C MET A 232 0.34 -6.82 5.07
N VAL A 233 1.65 -6.85 5.20
CA VAL A 233 2.61 -6.56 4.13
C VAL A 233 3.41 -7.81 3.83
N LEU A 234 3.38 -8.25 2.58
CA LEU A 234 4.15 -9.37 2.05
C LEU A 234 5.27 -8.86 1.16
N TYR A 235 6.45 -9.44 1.28
CA TYR A 235 7.61 -9.20 0.42
C TYR A 235 7.94 -10.47 -0.34
N LEU A 236 8.11 -10.35 -1.64
CA LEU A 236 8.43 -11.46 -2.53
C LEU A 236 9.42 -10.97 -3.60
N HIS A 237 10.07 -11.90 -4.27
CA HIS A 237 10.87 -11.61 -5.45
C HIS A 237 10.53 -12.56 -6.60
N LYS A 238 10.76 -12.09 -7.82
CA LYS A 238 10.70 -12.94 -9.01
C LYS A 238 12.05 -13.63 -9.16
N PRO A 239 12.11 -14.97 -9.12
CA PRO A 239 13.36 -15.68 -9.30
C PRO A 239 14.10 -15.28 -10.59
N GLU A 240 15.42 -15.33 -10.57
CA GLU A 240 16.21 -15.18 -11.79
C GLU A 240 15.80 -16.27 -12.80
N ALA A 241 15.81 -15.95 -14.08
CA ALA A 241 15.63 -16.98 -15.10
C ALA A 241 16.75 -18.02 -14.96
N ALA A 242 16.39 -19.30 -14.85
CA ALA A 242 17.39 -20.37 -14.86
C ALA A 242 18.20 -20.27 -16.18
N CYS A 243 19.52 -20.11 -16.06
CA CYS A 243 20.43 -20.13 -17.21
C CYS A 243 20.43 -21.51 -17.88
#